data_09a0dd045400ebadcb5835ef44eae8d7
#
_entry.id   09a0dd045400ebadcb5835ef44eae8d7
#
_cell.length_a   1.000
_cell.length_b   1.000
_cell.length_c   1.000
_cell.angle_alpha   90.00
_cell.angle_beta   90.00
_cell.angle_gamma   90.00
#
_symmetry.space_group_name_H-M   'P 1'
#
loop_
_entity.id
_entity.type
_entity.pdbx_description
1 polymer ?
#
loop_
_entity_poly.entity_id
_entity_poly.type
_entity_poly.pdbx_seq_one_letter_code
_entity_poly.pdbx_strand_id
1 'polypeptide(L)'
;MNRYKLIILILPIAISAQSDLYPIEDYYGGGIGYSPMYMILDSIPGASKLRQVGVNPDNFNSPFVIHGGEGFTQISGRWRLGGYAGIGTSRISNALSVILAVETNGLEGIQDTDTTRNYTGIFVPTIEAKFTFMISAITLEYVVPIFRDLEIASGAMFGLGRTIISIDQNTGTPRWDASFSNNFGQVMNDTLIYIVDDTGTTPEAAIDALQGSYLPPQASSAGMTNLSGTFFNFQPYVAVKWQITDRVGLRLSIGYNKGVIRAGQWKLNDRFQVSDSPESALSGLSFRTMIYFGL
;
A
#
# COMPACT_ATOMS: atom_id res chain seq x y z
N MET A 1 -35.15 -6.41 -11.88
CA MET A 1 -34.27 -5.48 -12.61
C MET A 1 -33.92 -4.36 -11.64
N ASN A 2 -32.67 -4.27 -11.18
CA ASN A 2 -32.26 -3.36 -10.10
C ASN A 2 -32.41 -1.90 -10.55
N ARG A 3 -33.10 -1.09 -9.75
CA ARG A 3 -33.40 0.34 -10.02
C ARG A 3 -32.14 1.16 -10.33
N TYR A 4 -30.98 0.76 -9.80
CA TYR A 4 -29.68 1.41 -10.04
C TYR A 4 -29.11 1.20 -11.46
N LYS A 5 -29.46 0.09 -12.15
CA LYS A 5 -29.06 -0.15 -13.54
C LYS A 5 -29.78 0.80 -14.51
N LEU A 6 -30.98 1.24 -14.14
CA LEU A 6 -31.78 2.19 -14.94
C LEU A 6 -31.20 3.60 -14.87
N ILE A 7 -30.69 4.02 -13.69
CA ILE A 7 -30.10 5.35 -13.49
C ILE A 7 -28.79 5.49 -14.29
N ILE A 8 -27.96 4.43 -14.34
CA ILE A 8 -26.71 4.43 -15.10
C ILE A 8 -26.98 4.45 -16.62
N LEU A 9 -28.09 3.91 -17.07
CA LEU A 9 -28.47 3.90 -18.50
C LEU A 9 -29.12 5.22 -18.95
N ILE A 10 -29.84 5.91 -18.06
CA ILE A 10 -30.52 7.17 -18.37
C ILE A 10 -29.56 8.36 -18.35
N LEU A 11 -28.52 8.31 -17.52
CA LEU A 11 -27.53 9.40 -17.42
C LEU A 11 -26.88 9.78 -18.77
N PRO A 12 -26.38 8.84 -19.60
CA PRO A 12 -25.82 9.19 -20.91
C PRO A 12 -26.84 9.71 -21.90
N ILE A 13 -28.12 9.30 -21.80
CA ILE A 13 -29.18 9.77 -22.70
C ILE A 13 -29.59 11.22 -22.37
N ALA A 14 -29.68 11.56 -21.08
CA ALA A 14 -29.96 12.92 -20.64
C ALA A 14 -28.83 13.89 -21.00
N ILE A 15 -27.60 13.42 -20.98
CA ILE A 15 -26.38 14.19 -21.32
C ILE A 15 -26.33 14.44 -22.85
N SER A 16 -26.76 13.49 -23.67
CA SER A 16 -26.78 13.64 -25.12
C SER A 16 -27.79 14.67 -25.61
N ALA A 17 -28.89 14.88 -24.88
CA ALA A 17 -29.96 15.82 -25.24
C ALA A 17 -29.59 17.30 -25.03
N GLN A 18 -28.57 17.59 -24.27
CA GLN A 18 -28.09 18.99 -24.02
C GLN A 18 -27.03 19.47 -24.99
N SER A 19 -26.63 18.65 -25.96
CA SER A 19 -25.46 18.93 -26.83
C SER A 19 -25.62 20.16 -27.73
N ASP A 20 -26.83 20.63 -27.96
CA ASP A 20 -27.07 21.74 -28.90
C ASP A 20 -27.15 23.13 -28.25
N LEU A 21 -27.08 23.20 -26.90
CA LEU A 21 -27.24 24.47 -26.17
C LEU A 21 -26.00 25.33 -26.09
N TYR A 22 -24.81 24.74 -26.25
CA TYR A 22 -23.53 25.47 -26.24
C TYR A 22 -22.64 24.97 -27.37
N PRO A 23 -22.33 25.79 -28.39
CA PRO A 23 -21.34 25.44 -29.39
C PRO A 23 -20.02 25.17 -28.69
N ILE A 24 -19.47 24.00 -28.95
CA ILE A 24 -18.13 23.64 -28.49
C ILE A 24 -17.18 24.51 -29.35
N GLU A 25 -16.77 25.62 -28.82
CA GLU A 25 -15.55 26.26 -29.33
C GLU A 25 -14.43 25.22 -29.18
N ASP A 26 -13.59 25.08 -30.22
CA ASP A 26 -12.46 24.14 -30.19
C ASP A 26 -11.50 24.55 -29.06
N TYR A 27 -11.84 24.13 -27.85
CA TYR A 27 -11.04 24.38 -26.66
C TYR A 27 -9.86 23.41 -26.67
N TYR A 28 -8.76 23.83 -27.24
CA TYR A 28 -7.47 23.21 -27.05
C TYR A 28 -6.92 23.63 -25.68
N GLY A 29 -7.56 23.20 -24.62
CA GLY A 29 -7.16 23.51 -23.27
C GLY A 29 -6.56 22.30 -22.56
N GLY A 30 -5.59 22.57 -21.73
CA GLY A 30 -5.01 21.57 -20.85
C GLY A 30 -4.68 22.19 -19.50
N GLY A 31 -4.42 21.34 -18.52
CA GLY A 31 -4.02 21.78 -17.20
C GLY A 31 -3.14 20.75 -16.52
N ILE A 32 -2.30 21.25 -15.61
CA ILE A 32 -1.48 20.44 -14.74
C ILE A 32 -1.60 20.98 -13.32
N GLY A 33 -1.62 20.11 -12.33
CA GLY A 33 -1.73 20.54 -10.96
C GLY A 33 -1.42 19.47 -9.94
N TYR A 34 -1.37 19.91 -8.69
CA TYR A 34 -1.29 19.03 -7.54
C TYR A 34 -2.68 18.43 -7.27
N SER A 35 -2.72 17.11 -7.19
CA SER A 35 -3.95 16.34 -7.07
C SER A 35 -3.83 15.26 -6.00
N PRO A 36 -4.00 15.58 -4.72
CA PRO A 36 -4.06 14.57 -3.68
C PRO A 36 -5.31 13.70 -3.85
N MET A 37 -5.10 12.38 -3.68
CA MET A 37 -6.17 11.39 -3.66
C MET A 37 -6.35 10.87 -2.25
N TYR A 38 -7.58 10.89 -1.77
CA TYR A 38 -8.01 10.34 -0.49
C TYR A 38 -8.73 9.02 -0.76
N MET A 39 -8.15 7.92 -0.30
CA MET A 39 -8.67 6.58 -0.57
C MET A 39 -9.14 5.92 0.72
N ILE A 40 -10.38 5.46 0.71
CA ILE A 40 -10.95 4.61 1.75
C ILE A 40 -10.87 3.18 1.24
N LEU A 41 -9.87 2.44 1.68
CA LEU A 41 -9.68 1.05 1.28
C LEU A 41 -10.70 0.16 1.97
N ASP A 42 -11.29 -0.77 1.23
CA ASP A 42 -12.22 -1.76 1.76
C ASP A 42 -11.51 -2.75 2.69
N SER A 43 -10.24 -3.03 2.42
CA SER A 43 -9.39 -3.87 3.25
C SER A 43 -7.91 -3.55 3.04
N ILE A 44 -7.11 -3.78 4.07
CA ILE A 44 -5.65 -3.68 3.98
C ILE A 44 -5.10 -5.08 3.73
N PRO A 45 -4.26 -5.27 2.68
CA PRO A 45 -3.62 -6.55 2.43
C PRO A 45 -2.83 -7.04 3.65
N GLY A 46 -2.96 -8.33 3.97
CA GLY A 46 -2.24 -8.91 5.10
C GLY A 46 -2.73 -8.48 6.50
N ALA A 47 -3.91 -7.85 6.62
CA ALA A 47 -4.43 -7.35 7.90
C ALA A 47 -4.45 -8.39 9.02
N SER A 48 -4.82 -9.64 8.73
CA SER A 48 -4.80 -10.73 9.71
C SER A 48 -3.39 -11.06 10.18
N LYS A 49 -2.41 -11.01 9.29
CA LYS A 49 -1.00 -11.25 9.61
C LYS A 49 -0.39 -10.10 10.41
N LEU A 50 -0.76 -8.85 10.09
CA LEU A 50 -0.36 -7.69 10.88
C LEU A 50 -0.87 -7.79 12.33
N ARG A 51 -2.11 -8.24 12.53
CA ARG A 51 -2.63 -8.48 13.89
C ARG A 51 -1.87 -9.59 14.61
N GLN A 52 -1.46 -10.66 13.93
CA GLN A 52 -0.66 -11.74 14.51
C GLN A 52 0.72 -11.27 15.00
N VAL A 53 1.35 -10.31 14.31
CA VAL A 53 2.61 -9.71 14.77
C VAL A 53 2.42 -8.59 15.80
N GLY A 54 1.19 -8.32 16.23
CA GLY A 54 0.90 -7.37 17.30
C GLY A 54 0.60 -5.95 16.86
N VAL A 55 0.32 -5.72 15.57
CA VAL A 55 0.00 -4.39 15.04
C VAL A 55 -1.46 -4.37 14.56
N ASN A 56 -2.25 -3.41 15.01
CA ASN A 56 -3.64 -3.29 14.57
C ASN A 56 -3.73 -2.49 13.25
N PRO A 57 -4.09 -3.13 12.12
CA PRO A 57 -4.21 -2.46 10.84
C PRO A 57 -5.33 -1.41 10.77
N ASP A 58 -6.30 -1.45 11.69
CA ASP A 58 -7.38 -0.46 11.75
C ASP A 58 -6.87 0.93 12.18
N ASN A 59 -5.65 1.00 12.74
CA ASN A 59 -4.98 2.24 13.10
C ASN A 59 -4.30 2.94 11.91
N PHE A 60 -4.24 2.33 10.72
CA PHE A 60 -3.80 3.05 9.54
C PHE A 60 -4.75 4.20 9.22
N ASN A 61 -4.19 5.27 8.67
CA ASN A 61 -4.98 6.45 8.32
C ASN A 61 -6.12 6.08 7.37
N SER A 62 -7.33 6.47 7.72
CA SER A 62 -8.50 6.40 6.86
C SER A 62 -9.21 7.75 6.87
N PRO A 63 -9.32 8.45 5.70
CA PRO A 63 -8.83 8.03 4.38
C PRO A 63 -7.30 8.00 4.28
N PHE A 64 -6.79 7.08 3.47
CA PHE A 64 -5.39 7.00 3.11
C PHE A 64 -5.06 8.09 2.08
N VAL A 65 -4.05 8.90 2.34
CA VAL A 65 -3.71 10.05 1.49
C VAL A 65 -2.59 9.69 0.53
N ILE A 66 -2.85 9.85 -0.77
CA ILE A 66 -1.87 9.69 -1.84
C ILE A 66 -1.58 11.08 -2.41
N HIS A 67 -0.37 11.57 -2.19
CA HIS A 67 0.11 12.83 -2.73
C HIS A 67 0.51 12.61 -4.20
N GLY A 68 -0.11 13.36 -5.10
CA GLY A 68 0.10 13.15 -6.52
C GLY A 68 -0.06 14.42 -7.35
N GLY A 69 0.28 14.26 -8.61
CA GLY A 69 0.05 15.23 -9.66
C GLY A 69 -0.85 14.65 -10.75
N GLU A 70 -1.61 15.51 -11.35
CA GLU A 70 -2.49 15.18 -12.46
C GLU A 70 -2.30 16.22 -13.57
N GLY A 71 -2.33 15.75 -14.81
CA GLY A 71 -2.35 16.59 -15.98
C GLY A 71 -3.38 16.10 -16.99
N PHE A 72 -3.98 17.00 -17.74
CA PHE A 72 -4.96 16.63 -18.76
C PHE A 72 -4.89 17.58 -19.95
N THR A 73 -5.31 17.09 -21.11
CA THR A 73 -5.45 17.87 -22.33
C THR A 73 -6.70 17.45 -23.10
N GLN A 74 -7.32 18.40 -23.77
CA GLN A 74 -8.40 18.14 -24.71
C GLN A 74 -7.81 17.51 -25.97
N ILE A 75 -8.39 16.39 -26.43
CA ILE A 75 -7.90 15.73 -27.65
C ILE A 75 -8.79 16.05 -28.84
N SER A 76 -10.10 15.87 -28.70
CA SER A 76 -11.06 16.07 -29.76
C SER A 76 -12.46 16.23 -29.19
N GLY A 77 -13.17 17.26 -29.59
CA GLY A 77 -14.54 17.52 -29.15
C GLY A 77 -14.65 17.53 -27.63
N ARG A 78 -15.36 16.55 -27.08
CA ARG A 78 -15.62 16.40 -25.64
C ARG A 78 -14.67 15.42 -24.95
N TRP A 79 -13.72 14.86 -25.68
CA TRP A 79 -12.79 13.88 -25.11
C TRP A 79 -11.54 14.56 -24.55
N ARG A 80 -11.17 14.14 -23.34
CA ARG A 80 -10.00 14.59 -22.64
C ARG A 80 -9.14 13.38 -22.25
N LEU A 81 -7.85 13.49 -22.52
CA LEU A 81 -6.82 12.55 -22.09
C LEU A 81 -6.00 13.19 -20.99
N GLY A 82 -5.62 12.41 -20.00
CA GLY A 82 -4.79 12.88 -18.92
C GLY A 82 -3.91 11.79 -18.35
N GLY A 83 -3.20 12.14 -17.30
CA GLY A 83 -2.39 11.23 -16.52
C GLY A 83 -2.36 11.62 -15.06
N TYR A 84 -2.22 10.65 -14.21
CA TYR A 84 -2.08 10.78 -12.76
C TYR A 84 -0.90 9.96 -12.27
N ALA A 85 -0.11 10.52 -11.35
CA ALA A 85 0.89 9.77 -10.62
C ALA A 85 0.94 10.24 -9.16
N GLY A 86 1.03 9.29 -8.23
CA GLY A 86 1.04 9.63 -6.82
C GLY A 86 1.59 8.52 -5.92
N ILE A 87 1.98 8.93 -4.72
CA ILE A 87 2.48 8.06 -3.66
C ILE A 87 1.86 8.46 -2.33
N GLY A 88 1.48 7.48 -1.54
CA GLY A 88 1.00 7.64 -0.17
C GLY A 88 1.69 6.67 0.77
N THR A 89 1.80 7.08 2.02
CA THR A 89 2.40 6.25 3.06
C THR A 89 1.66 6.47 4.38
N SER A 90 1.36 5.39 5.08
CA SER A 90 0.84 5.41 6.44
C SER A 90 1.67 4.48 7.32
N ARG A 91 1.86 4.84 8.58
CA ARG A 91 2.62 4.07 9.55
C ARG A 91 1.83 3.89 10.82
N ILE A 92 1.99 2.73 11.41
CA ILE A 92 1.46 2.38 12.73
C ILE A 92 2.54 1.67 13.51
N SER A 93 2.62 1.94 14.80
CA SER A 93 3.56 1.28 15.70
C SER A 93 2.86 0.82 16.95
N ASN A 94 3.39 -0.24 17.53
CA ASN A 94 2.93 -0.76 18.81
C ASN A 94 4.12 -1.22 19.65
N ALA A 95 4.11 -0.85 20.92
CA ALA A 95 5.03 -1.35 21.93
C ALA A 95 4.32 -2.45 22.73
N LEU A 96 4.83 -3.66 22.64
CA LEU A 96 4.18 -4.81 23.24
C LEU A 96 4.59 -4.99 24.70
N SER A 97 3.63 -5.39 25.53
CA SER A 97 3.93 -5.89 26.88
C SER A 97 4.60 -7.25 26.79
N VAL A 98 5.61 -7.47 27.60
CA VAL A 98 6.38 -8.71 27.60
C VAL A 98 6.16 -9.46 28.89
N ILE A 99 5.75 -10.72 28.75
CA ILE A 99 5.69 -11.70 29.84
C ILE A 99 6.74 -12.76 29.55
N LEU A 100 7.65 -12.96 30.48
CA LEU A 100 8.58 -14.07 30.43
C LEU A 100 7.88 -15.30 31.04
N ALA A 101 7.75 -16.35 30.27
CA ALA A 101 7.26 -17.64 30.73
C ALA A 101 8.43 -18.64 30.76
N VAL A 102 8.55 -19.38 31.85
CA VAL A 102 9.51 -20.48 31.98
C VAL A 102 8.76 -21.78 31.82
N GLU A 103 9.07 -22.50 30.76
CA GLU A 103 8.47 -23.79 30.46
C GLU A 103 8.91 -24.83 31.54
N THR A 104 7.94 -25.47 32.16
CA THR A 104 8.20 -26.43 33.23
C THR A 104 7.93 -27.88 32.85
N ASN A 105 7.29 -28.13 31.70
CA ASN A 105 6.79 -29.47 31.34
C ASN A 105 7.12 -29.92 29.90
N GLY A 106 7.92 -29.19 29.14
CA GLY A 106 8.33 -29.53 27.77
C GLY A 106 7.20 -29.46 26.74
N LEU A 107 6.10 -28.77 27.03
CA LEU A 107 4.97 -28.55 26.12
C LEU A 107 5.09 -27.19 25.44
N GLU A 108 4.90 -27.15 24.14
CA GLU A 108 4.91 -25.88 23.40
C GLU A 108 3.77 -24.94 23.82
N GLY A 109 4.09 -23.66 24.02
CA GLY A 109 3.15 -22.61 24.41
C GLY A 109 3.01 -22.42 25.92
N ILE A 110 2.33 -21.35 26.32
CA ILE A 110 2.14 -21.00 27.74
C ILE A 110 1.08 -21.92 28.33
N GLN A 111 1.45 -22.63 29.40
CA GLN A 111 0.57 -23.50 30.18
C GLN A 111 0.22 -22.86 31.54
N ASP A 112 -0.89 -23.24 32.15
CA ASP A 112 -1.31 -22.72 33.47
C ASP A 112 -0.30 -23.05 34.58
N THR A 113 0.55 -24.06 34.38
CA THR A 113 1.60 -24.49 35.30
C THR A 113 2.90 -23.72 35.16
N ASP A 114 3.05 -22.94 34.12
CA ASP A 114 4.28 -22.21 33.83
C ASP A 114 4.47 -21.03 34.78
N THR A 115 5.71 -20.80 35.19
CA THR A 115 6.04 -19.64 36.00
C THR A 115 6.20 -18.43 35.09
N THR A 116 5.32 -17.44 35.25
CA THR A 116 5.33 -16.22 34.45
C THR A 116 5.82 -15.02 35.26
N ARG A 117 6.58 -14.11 34.59
CA ARG A 117 6.97 -12.81 35.16
C ARG A 117 6.71 -11.71 34.14
N ASN A 118 6.22 -10.58 34.66
CA ASN A 118 6.12 -9.38 33.86
C ASN A 118 7.54 -8.80 33.60
N TYR A 119 7.91 -8.67 32.34
CA TYR A 119 9.20 -8.15 31.89
C TYR A 119 9.05 -6.80 31.16
N THR A 120 7.84 -6.25 31.13
CA THR A 120 7.55 -4.96 30.52
C THR A 120 8.38 -3.85 31.17
N GLY A 121 9.10 -3.08 30.37
CA GLY A 121 9.99 -2.02 30.86
C GLY A 121 11.48 -2.43 30.95
N ILE A 122 11.80 -3.73 31.05
CA ILE A 122 13.17 -4.24 30.94
C ILE A 122 13.47 -4.57 29.47
N PHE A 123 12.51 -5.21 28.80
CA PHE A 123 12.56 -5.48 27.37
C PHE A 123 11.34 -4.82 26.72
N VAL A 124 11.56 -3.89 25.80
CA VAL A 124 10.50 -3.11 25.17
C VAL A 124 10.59 -3.31 23.66
N PRO A 125 10.00 -4.39 23.14
CA PRO A 125 9.93 -4.60 21.69
C PRO A 125 8.94 -3.62 21.08
N THR A 126 9.35 -2.97 20.01
CA THR A 126 8.48 -2.10 19.20
C THR A 126 8.36 -2.69 17.81
N ILE A 127 7.11 -2.82 17.35
CA ILE A 127 6.80 -3.28 16.01
C ILE A 127 6.17 -2.11 15.26
N GLU A 128 6.75 -1.78 14.13
CA GLU A 128 6.22 -0.79 13.20
C GLU A 128 5.77 -1.46 11.92
N ALA A 129 4.58 -1.12 11.45
CA ALA A 129 4.11 -1.48 10.11
C ALA A 129 3.91 -0.22 9.28
N LYS A 130 4.48 -0.22 8.09
CA LYS A 130 4.36 0.86 7.10
C LYS A 130 3.67 0.32 5.86
N PHE A 131 2.58 0.96 5.48
CA PHE A 131 1.86 0.70 4.25
C PHE A 131 2.14 1.82 3.25
N THR A 132 2.69 1.47 2.09
CA THR A 132 2.97 2.42 0.99
C THR A 132 2.16 2.01 -0.22
N PHE A 133 1.53 2.99 -0.87
CA PHE A 133 0.73 2.83 -2.08
C PHE A 133 1.22 3.80 -3.14
N MET A 134 1.56 3.28 -4.30
CA MET A 134 1.99 4.04 -5.47
C MET A 134 1.06 3.75 -6.63
N ILE A 135 0.76 4.75 -7.43
CA ILE A 135 -0.05 4.60 -8.64
C ILE A 135 0.46 5.51 -9.75
N SER A 136 0.47 4.99 -10.97
CA SER A 136 0.72 5.75 -12.20
C SER A 136 -0.30 5.29 -13.23
N ALA A 137 -1.04 6.24 -13.80
CA ALA A 137 -2.19 5.91 -14.64
C ALA A 137 -2.45 6.98 -15.69
N ILE A 138 -3.09 6.56 -16.77
CA ILE A 138 -3.70 7.43 -17.77
C ILE A 138 -5.18 7.60 -17.45
N THR A 139 -5.74 8.75 -17.78
CA THR A 139 -7.16 9.06 -17.61
C THR A 139 -7.79 9.36 -18.97
N LEU A 140 -8.98 8.83 -19.18
CA LEU A 140 -9.81 9.13 -20.34
C LEU A 140 -11.17 9.60 -19.86
N GLU A 141 -11.61 10.76 -20.32
CA GLU A 141 -12.84 11.42 -19.86
C GLU A 141 -13.69 11.90 -21.01
N TYR A 142 -14.97 11.88 -20.76
CA TYR A 142 -15.97 12.58 -21.57
C TYR A 142 -16.49 13.78 -20.79
N VAL A 143 -16.36 14.98 -21.34
CA VAL A 143 -16.64 16.25 -20.70
C VAL A 143 -17.96 16.81 -21.17
N VAL A 144 -18.79 17.28 -20.24
CA VAL A 144 -20.05 17.97 -20.51
C VAL A 144 -19.99 19.34 -19.86
N PRO A 145 -19.89 20.41 -20.66
CA PRO A 145 -19.97 21.77 -20.14
C PRO A 145 -21.40 22.03 -19.63
N ILE A 146 -21.51 22.56 -18.43
CA ILE A 146 -22.79 22.97 -17.82
C ILE A 146 -22.96 24.48 -17.92
N PHE A 147 -21.89 25.21 -17.59
CA PHE A 147 -21.77 26.66 -17.74
C PHE A 147 -20.42 26.99 -18.33
N ARG A 148 -20.17 28.26 -18.68
CA ARG A 148 -18.92 28.72 -19.23
C ARG A 148 -17.68 28.26 -18.44
N ASP A 149 -17.79 28.24 -17.10
CA ASP A 149 -16.68 27.97 -16.18
C ASP A 149 -16.84 26.66 -15.41
N LEU A 150 -17.93 25.91 -15.65
CA LEU A 150 -18.27 24.70 -14.93
C LEU A 150 -18.51 23.53 -15.88
N GLU A 151 -17.76 22.46 -15.66
CA GLU A 151 -17.83 21.23 -16.44
C GLU A 151 -18.05 20.02 -15.52
N ILE A 152 -18.80 19.07 -16.02
CA ILE A 152 -18.87 17.73 -15.43
C ILE A 152 -18.18 16.76 -16.39
N ALA A 153 -17.35 15.90 -15.86
CA ALA A 153 -16.70 14.85 -16.63
C ALA A 153 -17.00 13.48 -16.04
N SER A 154 -17.17 12.50 -16.91
CA SER A 154 -17.21 11.09 -16.53
C SER A 154 -16.09 10.36 -17.24
N GLY A 155 -15.35 9.55 -16.53
CA GLY A 155 -14.19 8.89 -17.11
C GLY A 155 -13.70 7.70 -16.32
N ALA A 156 -12.58 7.18 -16.77
CA ALA A 156 -11.89 6.11 -16.10
C ALA A 156 -10.37 6.36 -16.10
N MET A 157 -9.75 5.90 -15.04
CA MET A 157 -8.31 5.86 -14.87
C MET A 157 -7.83 4.42 -15.00
N PHE A 158 -6.82 4.21 -15.84
CA PHE A 158 -6.20 2.92 -16.10
C PHE A 158 -4.71 3.03 -15.83
N GLY A 159 -4.17 2.14 -15.03
CA GLY A 159 -2.77 2.24 -14.71
C GLY A 159 -2.18 1.05 -13.99
N LEU A 160 -0.95 1.25 -13.56
CA LEU A 160 -0.22 0.32 -12.75
C LEU A 160 -0.05 0.91 -11.35
N GLY A 161 -0.29 0.08 -10.36
CA GLY A 161 -0.02 0.40 -8.98
C GLY A 161 0.98 -0.56 -8.37
N ARG A 162 1.60 -0.11 -7.30
CA ARG A 162 2.46 -0.91 -6.44
C ARG A 162 2.12 -0.62 -5.00
N THR A 163 2.02 -1.66 -4.21
CA THR A 163 1.92 -1.52 -2.77
C THR A 163 3.08 -2.21 -2.07
N ILE A 164 3.50 -1.65 -0.94
CA ILE A 164 4.56 -2.20 -0.11
C ILE A 164 4.08 -2.20 1.33
N ILE A 165 4.19 -3.35 1.97
CA ILE A 165 3.99 -3.52 3.41
C ILE A 165 5.37 -3.78 4.01
N SER A 166 5.86 -2.84 4.79
CA SER A 166 7.11 -3.00 5.53
C SER A 166 6.79 -3.27 6.99
N ILE A 167 7.40 -4.29 7.54
CA ILE A 167 7.30 -4.62 8.95
C ILE A 167 8.71 -4.48 9.53
N ASP A 168 8.85 -3.62 10.51
CA ASP A 168 10.09 -3.36 11.23
C ASP A 168 9.90 -3.75 12.70
N GLN A 169 10.84 -4.52 13.22
CA GLN A 169 10.82 -5.00 14.61
C GLN A 169 12.12 -4.56 15.27
N ASN A 170 11.98 -3.74 16.29
CA ASN A 170 13.11 -3.15 17.01
C ASN A 170 13.01 -3.42 18.50
N THR A 171 14.16 -3.51 19.14
CA THR A 171 14.26 -3.56 20.59
C THR A 171 15.48 -2.76 21.06
N GLY A 172 15.31 -2.07 22.19
CA GLY A 172 16.36 -1.28 22.80
C GLY A 172 16.76 -0.03 22.00
N THR A 173 17.92 0.52 22.32
CA THR A 173 18.45 1.74 21.68
C THR A 173 19.29 1.35 20.48
N PRO A 174 19.00 1.85 19.27
CA PRO A 174 19.81 1.58 18.08
C PRO A 174 21.26 2.02 18.27
N ARG A 175 22.19 1.19 17.81
CA ARG A 175 23.63 1.49 17.77
C ARG A 175 24.14 1.36 16.35
N TRP A 176 25.03 2.27 15.97
CA TRP A 176 25.58 2.30 14.62
C TRP A 176 26.23 0.96 14.22
N ASP A 177 27.17 0.46 15.03
CA ASP A 177 27.87 -0.78 14.72
C ASP A 177 26.96 -2.01 14.68
N ALA A 178 25.99 -2.07 15.59
CA ALA A 178 25.02 -3.17 15.62
C ALA A 178 24.09 -3.18 14.38
N SER A 179 23.89 -2.02 13.74
CA SER A 179 23.08 -1.92 12.53
C SER A 179 23.71 -2.59 11.31
N PHE A 180 25.01 -2.89 11.37
CA PHE A 180 25.75 -3.59 10.32
C PHE A 180 26.17 -5.01 10.72
N SER A 181 25.61 -5.54 11.80
CA SER A 181 25.89 -6.92 12.20
C SER A 181 25.34 -7.91 11.19
N ASN A 182 26.11 -8.95 10.89
CA ASN A 182 25.65 -10.05 10.08
C ASN A 182 24.77 -10.99 10.92
N ASN A 183 23.55 -11.23 10.45
CA ASN A 183 22.58 -12.05 11.18
C ASN A 183 22.89 -13.55 11.12
N PHE A 184 23.78 -13.97 10.24
CA PHE A 184 24.13 -15.38 10.05
C PHE A 184 25.40 -15.80 10.80
N GLY A 185 26.17 -14.87 11.36
CA GLY A 185 27.41 -15.15 12.09
C GLY A 185 28.52 -14.17 11.78
N GLN A 186 29.73 -14.53 12.17
CA GLN A 186 30.94 -13.71 11.89
C GLN A 186 31.47 -13.98 10.49
N VAL A 187 31.81 -12.91 9.77
CA VAL A 187 32.49 -13.00 8.48
C VAL A 187 33.97 -12.70 8.65
N MET A 188 34.84 -13.63 8.28
CA MET A 188 36.28 -13.45 8.23
C MET A 188 36.82 -13.93 6.88
N ASN A 189 37.56 -13.08 6.17
CA ASN A 189 38.14 -13.40 4.86
C ASN A 189 37.14 -13.99 3.87
N ASP A 190 36.02 -13.30 3.69
CA ASP A 190 34.90 -13.70 2.81
C ASP A 190 34.24 -15.07 3.15
N THR A 191 34.53 -15.59 4.33
CA THR A 191 33.97 -16.84 4.83
C THR A 191 33.08 -16.57 6.04
N LEU A 192 31.85 -17.10 6.01
CA LEU A 192 30.96 -17.07 7.16
C LEU A 192 31.34 -18.16 8.13
N ILE A 193 31.70 -17.76 9.37
CA ILE A 193 32.02 -18.69 10.43
C ILE A 193 30.78 -18.84 11.33
N TYR A 194 30.28 -20.04 11.39
CA TYR A 194 29.22 -20.44 12.26
C TYR A 194 29.77 -21.23 13.44
N ILE A 195 29.63 -20.69 14.63
CA ILE A 195 30.14 -21.35 15.85
C ILE A 195 28.97 -22.13 16.46
N VAL A 196 29.12 -23.44 16.50
CA VAL A 196 28.23 -24.32 17.26
C VAL A 196 28.80 -24.46 18.65
N ASP A 197 28.10 -23.93 19.65
CA ASP A 197 28.51 -23.99 21.04
C ASP A 197 28.07 -25.35 21.64
N ASP A 198 28.78 -26.40 21.26
CA ASP A 198 28.59 -27.72 21.84
C ASP A 198 29.94 -28.32 22.21
N THR A 199 30.23 -28.29 23.49
CA THR A 199 31.54 -28.65 24.10
C THR A 199 31.81 -30.16 24.05
N GLY A 200 31.08 -30.96 23.31
CA GLY A 200 31.26 -32.42 23.25
C GLY A 200 31.10 -33.06 21.88
N THR A 201 30.79 -32.26 20.87
CA THR A 201 30.41 -32.79 19.54
C THR A 201 31.52 -32.61 18.54
N THR A 202 31.78 -33.63 17.74
CA THR A 202 32.71 -33.47 16.60
C THR A 202 32.09 -32.62 15.51
N PRO A 203 32.91 -31.94 14.66
CA PRO A 203 32.36 -31.15 13.55
C PRO A 203 31.40 -31.94 12.63
N GLU A 204 31.70 -33.23 12.43
CA GLU A 204 30.86 -34.13 11.62
C GLU A 204 29.49 -34.36 12.25
N ALA A 205 29.47 -34.65 13.56
CA ALA A 205 28.20 -34.85 14.28
C ALA A 205 27.38 -33.54 14.37
N ALA A 206 28.04 -32.39 14.47
CA ALA A 206 27.42 -31.09 14.38
C ALA A 206 26.80 -30.87 13.00
N ILE A 207 27.48 -31.22 11.92
CA ILE A 207 26.96 -31.12 10.55
C ILE A 207 25.74 -32.04 10.38
N ASP A 208 25.78 -33.26 10.88
CA ASP A 208 24.67 -34.19 10.79
C ASP A 208 23.45 -33.72 11.60
N ALA A 209 23.68 -33.17 12.78
CA ALA A 209 22.63 -32.56 13.60
C ALA A 209 22.04 -31.31 12.91
N LEU A 210 22.88 -30.55 12.24
CA LEU A 210 22.50 -29.39 11.46
C LEU A 210 21.72 -29.75 10.20
N GLN A 211 22.00 -30.87 9.54
CA GLN A 211 21.24 -31.37 8.39
C GLN A 211 19.86 -31.91 8.80
N GLY A 212 19.71 -32.40 10.02
CA GLY A 212 18.45 -32.86 10.59
C GLY A 212 17.58 -31.76 11.16
N SER A 213 18.16 -30.62 11.53
CA SER A 213 17.45 -29.46 12.02
C SER A 213 17.44 -28.37 10.96
N TYR A 214 16.28 -27.84 10.62
CA TYR A 214 16.18 -26.72 9.70
C TYR A 214 17.08 -25.58 10.15
N LEU A 215 18.16 -25.39 9.44
CA LEU A 215 19.06 -24.27 9.60
C LEU A 215 18.94 -23.31 8.42
N PRO A 216 19.18 -22.12 8.65
CA PRO A 216 20.03 -21.40 9.61
C PRO A 216 19.25 -20.92 10.81
N PRO A 217 19.95 -20.49 11.89
CA PRO A 217 19.29 -19.87 13.00
C PRO A 217 18.40 -18.77 12.48
N GLN A 218 17.14 -19.02 12.60
CA GLN A 218 16.14 -18.07 12.21
C GLN A 218 16.20 -16.93 13.18
N ALA A 219 16.31 -15.83 12.65
CA ALA A 219 15.92 -14.65 13.28
C ALA A 219 16.94 -13.87 14.01
N SER A 220 17.30 -13.03 13.32
CA SER A 220 17.61 -11.68 13.76
C SER A 220 16.51 -11.14 14.66
N SER A 221 16.89 -10.72 15.82
CA SER A 221 16.08 -9.90 16.73
C SER A 221 15.75 -8.51 16.17
N ALA A 222 16.26 -8.16 15.00
CA ALA A 222 15.93 -6.97 14.23
C ALA A 222 15.81 -7.37 12.77
N GLY A 223 14.65 -7.18 12.19
CA GLY A 223 14.40 -7.53 10.80
C GLY A 223 13.42 -6.56 10.17
N MET A 224 13.84 -5.96 9.07
CA MET A 224 12.92 -5.25 8.21
C MET A 224 12.49 -6.19 7.09
N THR A 225 11.19 -6.49 7.04
CA THR A 225 10.57 -7.29 5.99
C THR A 225 9.75 -6.39 5.10
N ASN A 226 10.06 -6.38 3.81
CA ASN A 226 9.29 -5.66 2.81
C ASN A 226 8.55 -6.64 1.92
N LEU A 227 7.22 -6.60 1.95
CA LEU A 227 6.36 -7.33 1.03
C LEU A 227 5.83 -6.35 0.00
N SER A 228 6.14 -6.57 -1.27
CA SER A 228 5.69 -5.71 -2.37
C SER A 228 4.83 -6.48 -3.36
N GLY A 229 3.81 -5.80 -3.87
CA GLY A 229 2.94 -6.35 -4.92
C GLY A 229 2.62 -5.29 -5.96
N THR A 230 2.60 -5.69 -7.22
CA THR A 230 2.18 -4.85 -8.35
C THR A 230 0.78 -5.27 -8.79
N PHE A 231 -0.02 -4.30 -9.19
CA PHE A 231 -1.38 -4.55 -9.63
C PHE A 231 -1.75 -3.64 -10.80
N PHE A 232 -2.69 -4.11 -11.60
CA PHE A 232 -3.38 -3.26 -12.56
C PHE A 232 -4.48 -2.50 -11.84
N ASN A 233 -4.56 -1.20 -12.09
CA ASN A 233 -5.55 -0.31 -11.50
C ASN A 233 -6.59 0.11 -12.53
N PHE A 234 -7.85 -0.04 -12.16
CA PHE A 234 -8.99 0.49 -12.89
C PHE A 234 -9.87 1.29 -11.96
N GLN A 235 -10.11 2.56 -12.28
CA GLN A 235 -10.89 3.46 -11.44
C GLN A 235 -11.86 4.28 -12.28
N PRO A 236 -13.13 3.87 -12.42
CA PRO A 236 -14.17 4.74 -12.94
C PRO A 236 -14.45 5.88 -11.96
N TYR A 237 -14.71 7.07 -12.50
CA TYR A 237 -14.97 8.25 -11.69
C TYR A 237 -15.84 9.28 -12.39
N VAL A 238 -16.39 10.19 -11.59
CA VAL A 238 -17.04 11.42 -12.05
C VAL A 238 -16.28 12.59 -11.46
N ALA A 239 -16.12 13.65 -12.23
CA ALA A 239 -15.44 14.85 -11.82
C ALA A 239 -16.25 16.10 -12.12
N VAL A 240 -16.08 17.12 -11.28
CA VAL A 240 -16.57 18.47 -11.52
C VAL A 240 -15.35 19.36 -11.60
N LYS A 241 -15.24 20.13 -12.66
CA LYS A 241 -14.18 21.11 -12.87
C LYS A 241 -14.79 22.49 -12.90
N TRP A 242 -14.24 23.38 -12.10
CA TRP A 242 -14.60 24.79 -12.03
C TRP A 242 -13.42 25.66 -12.34
N GLN A 243 -13.52 26.49 -13.36
CA GLN A 243 -12.54 27.51 -13.72
C GLN A 243 -12.81 28.74 -12.84
N ILE A 244 -11.86 29.10 -11.97
CA ILE A 244 -11.99 30.23 -11.05
C ILE A 244 -11.49 31.51 -11.70
N THR A 245 -10.38 31.42 -12.42
CA THR A 245 -9.79 32.50 -13.22
C THR A 245 -9.36 31.93 -14.55
N ASP A 246 -8.93 32.78 -15.48
CA ASP A 246 -8.49 32.37 -16.82
C ASP A 246 -7.39 31.28 -16.81
N ARG A 247 -6.64 31.17 -15.72
CA ARG A 247 -5.50 30.24 -15.62
C ARG A 247 -5.55 29.26 -14.43
N VAL A 248 -6.46 29.45 -13.51
CA VAL A 248 -6.53 28.66 -12.27
C VAL A 248 -7.92 28.08 -12.12
N GLY A 249 -7.98 26.79 -11.84
CA GLY A 249 -9.23 26.14 -11.54
C GLY A 249 -9.12 25.07 -10.47
N LEU A 250 -10.29 24.64 -10.02
CA LEU A 250 -10.47 23.57 -9.05
C LEU A 250 -11.17 22.42 -9.74
N ARG A 251 -10.70 21.21 -9.44
CA ARG A 251 -11.33 19.98 -9.88
C ARG A 251 -11.54 19.05 -8.70
N LEU A 252 -12.74 18.52 -8.58
CA LEU A 252 -13.13 17.54 -7.59
C LEU A 252 -13.58 16.28 -8.31
N SER A 253 -13.13 15.12 -7.87
CA SER A 253 -13.58 13.86 -8.44
C SER A 253 -13.84 12.81 -7.38
N ILE A 254 -14.82 11.96 -7.66
CA ILE A 254 -15.16 10.80 -6.86
C ILE A 254 -15.14 9.56 -7.76
N GLY A 255 -14.52 8.50 -7.29
CA GLY A 255 -14.41 7.26 -8.04
C GLY A 255 -14.28 6.05 -7.12
N TYR A 256 -14.28 4.89 -7.74
CA TYR A 256 -14.07 3.63 -7.04
C TYR A 256 -12.87 2.90 -7.65
N ASN A 257 -11.84 2.75 -6.84
CA ASN A 257 -10.62 2.07 -7.23
C ASN A 257 -10.81 0.56 -7.22
N LYS A 258 -10.35 -0.11 -8.27
CA LYS A 258 -10.26 -1.58 -8.36
C LYS A 258 -8.85 -1.97 -8.71
N GLY A 259 -8.16 -2.59 -7.77
CA GLY A 259 -6.85 -3.17 -7.95
C GLY A 259 -6.81 -4.56 -7.33
N VAL A 260 -6.10 -5.48 -7.97
CA VAL A 260 -5.94 -6.84 -7.46
C VAL A 260 -4.50 -7.30 -7.67
N ILE A 261 -3.87 -7.72 -6.59
CA ILE A 261 -2.62 -8.49 -6.64
C ILE A 261 -3.00 -9.96 -6.62
N ARG A 262 -2.66 -10.69 -7.66
CA ARG A 262 -2.98 -12.12 -7.77
C ARG A 262 -2.20 -12.94 -6.75
N ALA A 263 -2.76 -14.10 -6.40
CA ALA A 263 -2.07 -15.08 -5.56
C ALA A 263 -0.67 -15.42 -6.12
N GLY A 264 0.30 -15.56 -5.24
CA GLY A 264 1.68 -15.86 -5.61
C GLY A 264 2.45 -14.69 -6.26
N GLN A 265 1.91 -13.47 -6.30
CA GLN A 265 2.56 -12.33 -6.96
C GLN A 265 3.24 -11.35 -6.00
N TRP A 266 3.14 -11.59 -4.71
CA TRP A 266 3.89 -10.82 -3.73
C TRP A 266 5.38 -11.18 -3.77
N LYS A 267 6.22 -10.19 -3.52
CA LYS A 267 7.68 -10.36 -3.47
C LYS A 267 8.20 -9.93 -2.11
N LEU A 268 9.08 -10.73 -1.56
CA LEU A 268 9.84 -10.42 -0.36
C LEU A 268 11.09 -9.65 -0.76
N ASN A 269 11.30 -8.48 -0.13
CA ASN A 269 12.43 -7.57 -0.37
C ASN A 269 12.68 -7.29 -1.86
N ASP A 270 11.60 -7.21 -2.65
CA ASP A 270 11.59 -6.98 -4.11
C ASP A 270 12.29 -8.07 -4.96
N ARG A 271 12.78 -9.12 -4.35
CA ARG A 271 13.60 -10.16 -5.00
C ARG A 271 12.89 -11.50 -5.09
N PHE A 272 12.43 -12.01 -3.96
CA PHE A 272 11.93 -13.38 -3.87
C PHE A 272 10.42 -13.41 -3.98
N GLN A 273 9.92 -14.19 -4.90
CA GLN A 273 8.49 -14.40 -5.05
C GLN A 273 7.94 -15.27 -3.92
N VAL A 274 6.86 -14.82 -3.30
CA VAL A 274 6.16 -15.53 -2.22
C VAL A 274 5.02 -16.32 -2.86
N SER A 275 5.31 -17.55 -3.23
CA SER A 275 4.41 -18.40 -4.06
C SER A 275 3.08 -18.75 -3.37
N ASP A 276 3.06 -18.81 -2.05
CA ASP A 276 1.89 -19.10 -1.21
C ASP A 276 1.13 -17.83 -0.77
N SER A 277 1.53 -16.66 -1.29
CA SER A 277 0.85 -15.42 -0.94
C SER A 277 -0.59 -15.40 -1.47
N PRO A 278 -1.55 -14.90 -0.66
CA PRO A 278 -2.95 -14.85 -1.05
C PRO A 278 -3.20 -13.77 -2.10
N GLU A 279 -4.31 -13.92 -2.83
CA GLU A 279 -4.86 -12.82 -3.61
C GLU A 279 -5.25 -11.68 -2.67
N SER A 280 -4.94 -10.45 -3.09
CA SER A 280 -5.19 -9.26 -2.28
C SER A 280 -5.89 -8.18 -3.09
N ALA A 281 -7.09 -7.82 -2.67
CA ALA A 281 -7.82 -6.72 -3.26
C ALA A 281 -7.32 -5.37 -2.71
N LEU A 282 -7.20 -4.40 -3.60
CA LEU A 282 -6.86 -3.00 -3.31
C LEU A 282 -8.00 -2.11 -3.82
N SER A 283 -9.21 -2.45 -3.40
CA SER A 283 -10.43 -1.75 -3.82
C SER A 283 -10.84 -0.74 -2.75
N GLY A 284 -11.51 0.32 -3.19
CA GLY A 284 -12.01 1.32 -2.26
C GLY A 284 -12.51 2.58 -2.93
N LEU A 285 -13.26 3.35 -2.15
CA LEU A 285 -13.75 4.65 -2.57
C LEU A 285 -12.60 5.66 -2.59
N SER A 286 -12.55 6.49 -3.63
CA SER A 286 -11.52 7.51 -3.79
C SER A 286 -12.12 8.88 -4.07
N PHE A 287 -11.54 9.88 -3.44
CA PHE A 287 -11.82 11.29 -3.68
C PHE A 287 -10.53 11.96 -4.11
N ARG A 288 -10.58 12.78 -5.15
CA ARG A 288 -9.44 13.60 -5.56
C ARG A 288 -9.85 15.06 -5.60
N THR A 289 -8.96 15.91 -5.15
CA THR A 289 -9.05 17.35 -5.29
C THR A 289 -7.85 17.81 -6.10
N MET A 290 -8.04 18.69 -7.06
CA MET A 290 -6.95 19.22 -7.86
C MET A 290 -7.07 20.72 -7.98
N ILE A 291 -6.01 21.42 -7.65
CA ILE A 291 -5.81 22.80 -8.04
C ILE A 291 -4.92 22.75 -9.29
N TYR A 292 -5.44 23.22 -10.42
CA TYR A 292 -4.72 23.13 -11.67
C TYR A 292 -4.45 24.52 -12.26
N PHE A 293 -3.37 24.57 -13.00
CA PHE A 293 -2.98 25.70 -13.83
C PHE A 293 -3.05 25.26 -15.30
N GLY A 294 -3.72 26.04 -16.12
CA GLY A 294 -3.89 25.72 -17.53
C GLY A 294 -4.72 26.75 -18.28
N LEU A 295 -4.83 26.55 -19.57
CA LEU A 295 -5.64 27.34 -20.49
C LEU A 295 -6.93 26.62 -20.81
#